data_28c4ca81fe68a1692474d12202f4a92e
#
_entry.id   28c4ca81fe68a1692474d12202f4a92e
#
_cell.length_a   1.000
_cell.length_b   1.000
_cell.length_c   1.000
_cell.angle_alpha   90.00
_cell.angle_beta   90.00
_cell.angle_gamma   90.00
#
_symmetry.space_group_name_H-M   'P 1'
#
loop_
_entity.id
_entity.type
_entity.pdbx_description
1 polymer ?
#
loop_
_entity_poly.entity_id
_entity_poly.type
_entity_poly.pdbx_seq_one_letter_code
_entity_poly.pdbx_strand_id
1 'polypeptide(L)' 'MQLYAGLDLHSTNTYIGILDKEFNRIFKKSVANNLELILQTLKPFGSQLKGLVVESTYN' A
#
# COMPACT_ATOMS: atom_id res chain seq x y z
N MET A 1 -13.27 9.96 4.54
CA MET A 1 -12.53 9.04 5.43
C MET A 1 -11.04 9.21 5.19
N GLN A 2 -10.24 9.19 6.25
CA GLN A 2 -8.80 9.31 6.13
C GLN A 2 -8.17 7.92 6.13
N LEU A 3 -7.40 7.64 5.10
CA LEU A 3 -6.74 6.34 4.95
C LEU A 3 -5.23 6.52 4.84
N TYR A 4 -4.51 5.47 5.18
CA TYR A 4 -3.06 5.42 5.09
C TYR A 4 -2.67 4.16 4.36
N ALA A 5 -1.68 4.26 3.49
CA ALA A 5 -1.19 3.10 2.76
C ALA A 5 0.18 2.69 3.27
N GLY A 6 0.39 1.39 3.41
CA GLY A 6 1.69 0.82 3.72
C GLY A 6 2.13 -0.06 2.57
N LEU A 7 3.35 0.17 2.10
CA LEU A 7 3.96 -0.66 1.06
C LEU A 7 5.15 -1.38 1.66
N ASP A 8 5.13 -2.70 1.58
CA ASP A 8 6.22 -3.53 2.07
C ASP A 8 6.86 -4.20 0.86
N LEU A 9 8.03 -3.67 0.48
CA LEU A 9 8.72 -4.11 -0.73
C LEU A 9 9.59 -5.33 -0.45
N HIS A 10 9.31 -6.40 -1.17
CA HIS A 10 10.11 -7.61 -1.15
C HIS A 10 10.81 -7.78 -2.49
N SER A 11 11.65 -8.80 -2.62
CA SER A 11 12.48 -8.96 -3.82
C SER A 11 11.66 -9.17 -5.09
N THR A 12 10.50 -9.80 -5.00
CA THR A 12 9.70 -10.12 -6.18
C THR A 12 8.33 -9.48 -6.19
N ASN A 13 7.83 -9.05 -5.03
CA ASN A 13 6.49 -8.47 -4.96
C ASN A 13 6.39 -7.46 -3.83
N THR A 14 5.34 -6.66 -3.88
CA THR A 14 5.06 -5.65 -2.88
C THR A 14 3.74 -5.98 -2.21
N TYR A 15 3.72 -5.98 -0.89
CA TYR A 15 2.49 -6.11 -0.12
C TYR A 15 1.94 -4.72 0.16
N ILE A 16 0.68 -4.51 -0.19
CA ILE A 16 0.02 -3.23 -0.05
C ILE A 16 -1.08 -3.37 1.00
N GLY A 17 -1.02 -2.54 2.02
CA GLY A 17 -2.05 -2.51 3.05
C GLY A 17 -2.66 -1.12 3.14
N ILE A 18 -3.98 -1.05 3.27
CA ILE A 18 -4.68 0.22 3.50
C ILE A 18 -5.23 0.18 4.91
N LEU A 19 -4.92 1.22 5.67
CA LEU A 19 -5.32 1.33 7.07
C LEU A 19 -6.23 2.54 7.24
N ASP A 20 -7.19 2.45 8.16
CA ASP A 20 -7.99 3.60 8.55
C ASP A 20 -7.23 4.43 9.59
N LYS A 21 -7.82 5.50 10.08
CA LYS A 21 -7.15 6.40 11.03
C LYS A 21 -6.87 5.74 12.37
N GLU A 22 -7.49 4.63 12.65
CA GLU A 22 -7.27 3.86 13.88
C GLU A 22 -6.32 2.70 13.66
N PHE A 23 -5.70 2.66 12.48
CA PHE A 23 -4.74 1.65 12.05
C PHE A 23 -5.34 0.26 11.91
N ASN A 24 -6.65 0.17 11.70
CA ASN A 24 -7.26 -1.08 11.31
C ASN A 24 -7.04 -1.32 9.83
N ARG A 25 -6.60 -2.53 9.48
CA ARG A 25 -6.37 -2.86 8.09
C ARG A 25 -7.70 -3.15 7.39
N ILE A 26 -8.04 -2.33 6.41
CA ILE A 26 -9.29 -2.49 5.67
C ILE A 26 -9.08 -3.12 4.30
N PHE A 27 -7.82 -3.24 3.84
CA PHE A 27 -7.53 -3.79 2.53
C PHE A 27 -6.09 -4.31 2.53
N LYS A 28 -5.85 -5.42 1.83
CA LYS A 28 -4.52 -5.99 1.69
C LYS A 28 -4.42 -6.68 0.34
N LYS A 29 -3.31 -6.46 -0.36
CA LYS A 29 -3.07 -7.12 -1.64
C LYS A 29 -1.57 -7.22 -1.88
N SER A 30 -1.17 -8.29 -2.56
CA SER A 30 0.21 -8.48 -3.02
C SER A 30 0.22 -8.34 -4.53
N VAL A 31 1.15 -7.54 -5.04
CA VAL A 31 1.32 -7.35 -6.48
C VAL A 31 2.79 -7.49 -6.84
N ALA A 32 3.07 -7.78 -8.10
CA ALA A 32 4.45 -7.79 -8.58
C ALA A 32 5.09 -6.43 -8.39
N ASN A 33 6.43 -6.39 -8.33
CA ASN A 33 7.17 -5.13 -8.18
C ASN A 33 7.14 -4.34 -9.48
N ASN A 34 5.98 -3.78 -9.75
CA ASN A 34 5.68 -3.02 -10.95
C ASN A 34 4.93 -1.77 -10.51
N LEU A 35 5.52 -0.61 -10.81
CA LEU A 35 4.95 0.66 -10.36
C LEU A 35 3.52 0.86 -10.84
N GLU A 36 3.22 0.47 -12.08
CA GLU A 36 1.86 0.60 -12.60
C GLU A 36 0.86 -0.20 -11.80
N LEU A 37 1.21 -1.43 -11.43
CA LEU A 37 0.30 -2.28 -10.64
C LEU A 37 0.08 -1.70 -9.26
N ILE A 38 1.13 -1.17 -8.66
CA ILE A 38 1.04 -0.55 -7.34
C ILE A 38 0.12 0.66 -7.41
N LEU A 39 0.30 1.52 -8.41
CA LEU A 39 -0.53 2.70 -8.58
C LEU A 39 -1.98 2.35 -8.88
N GLN A 40 -2.21 1.33 -9.70
CA GLN A 40 -3.57 0.86 -9.98
C GLN A 40 -4.27 0.36 -8.72
N THR A 41 -3.51 -0.32 -7.86
CA THR A 41 -4.07 -0.84 -6.60
C THR A 41 -4.43 0.30 -5.66
N LEU A 42 -3.63 1.36 -5.61
CA LEU A 42 -3.87 2.49 -4.73
C LEU A 42 -4.90 3.48 -5.26
N LYS A 43 -5.13 3.47 -6.57
CA LYS A 43 -5.98 4.47 -7.21
C LYS A 43 -7.39 4.59 -6.63
N PRO A 44 -8.10 3.48 -6.33
CA PRO A 44 -9.43 3.59 -5.75
C PRO A 44 -9.47 4.32 -4.41
N PHE A 45 -8.34 4.37 -3.71
CA PHE A 45 -8.25 5.02 -2.39
C PHE A 45 -7.62 6.41 -2.46
N GLY A 46 -7.20 6.85 -3.66
CA GLY A 46 -6.33 8.01 -3.82
C GLY A 46 -6.83 9.28 -3.17
N SER A 47 -8.11 9.60 -3.33
CA SER A 47 -8.67 10.83 -2.75
C SER A 47 -8.74 10.81 -1.24
N GLN A 48 -8.65 9.62 -0.63
CA GLN A 48 -8.76 9.45 0.81
C GLN A 48 -7.42 9.21 1.48
N LEU A 49 -6.37 8.95 0.71
CA LEU A 49 -5.05 8.69 1.28
C LEU A 49 -4.44 9.96 1.85
N LYS A 50 -4.06 9.92 3.10
CA LYS A 50 -3.41 11.03 3.80
C LYS A 50 -1.92 10.80 4.00
N GLY A 51 -1.46 9.56 3.89
CA GLY A 51 -0.06 9.25 4.07
C GLY A 51 0.30 7.92 3.43
N LEU A 52 1.58 7.79 3.15
CA LEU A 52 2.13 6.59 2.54
C LEU A 52 3.42 6.24 3.26
N VAL A 53 3.51 5.01 3.73
CA VAL A 53 4.73 4.50 4.35
C VAL A 53 5.29 3.41 3.48
N VAL A 54 6.58 3.50 3.18
CA VAL A 54 7.25 2.50 2.35
C VAL A 54 8.35 1.87 3.18
N GLU A 55 8.33 0.54 3.25
CA GLU A 55 9.38 -0.22 3.89
C GLU A 55 10.01 -1.16 2.88
N SER A 56 11.30 -1.42 3.04
CA SER A 56 12.01 -2.35 2.18
C SER A 56 12.72 -3.36 3.05
N THR A 57 12.55 -4.64 2.73
CA THR A 57 13.17 -5.73 3.46
C THR A 57 14.22 -6.45 2.61
N TYR A 58 14.83 -5.73 1.70
CA TYR A 58 15.94 -6.28 0.91
C TYR A 58 17.14 -6.55 1.81
N ASN A 59 17.73 -7.68 1.60
CA ASN A 59 18.98 -8.04 2.24
C ASN A 59 19.96 -8.56 1.20
#